data_74861a3a6df7b5a686aa0b37b69c36e7
#
_entry.id   74861a3a6df7b5a686aa0b37b69c36e7
#
_cell.length_a   1.000
_cell.length_b   1.000
_cell.length_c   1.000
_cell.angle_alpha   90.00
_cell.angle_beta   90.00
_cell.angle_gamma   90.00
#
_symmetry.space_group_name_H-M   'P 1'
#
loop_
_entity.id
_entity.type
_entity.pdbx_description
1 polymer ?
#
loop_
_entity_poly.entity_id
_entity_poly.type
_entity_poly.pdbx_seq_one_letter_code
_entity_poly.pdbx_strand_id
1 'polypeptide(L)'
;GLVYGEIVDYPNVAERRVHVDCARKYISKDWFIRQIREMSYMKMNALQIHFSENMGFRIECETDPSIVSDQYLTKTEVREILAEAKKYGINVIPSFDSPGHVDQILKAHPEYGQVNTSGNHYKSGLDVTNPEAIAYIRSLYDEYMDIADILNKNDN
;
A
#
# COMPACT_ATOMS: atom_id res chain seq x y z
N GLY A 1 -3.97 37.04 -18.94
CA GLY A 1 -2.61 37.09 -19.53
C GLY A 1 -1.58 36.64 -18.52
N LEU A 2 -0.44 36.10 -19.00
CA LEU A 2 0.70 35.75 -18.17
C LEU A 2 1.39 37.05 -17.68
N VAL A 3 1.77 37.06 -16.40
CA VAL A 3 2.56 38.15 -15.81
C VAL A 3 3.98 38.05 -16.37
N TYR A 4 4.52 39.17 -16.81
CA TYR A 4 5.91 39.23 -17.25
C TYR A 4 6.80 39.36 -16.01
N GLY A 5 7.71 38.40 -15.79
CA GLY A 5 8.61 38.40 -14.64
C GLY A 5 9.28 37.04 -14.44
N GLU A 6 10.21 37.01 -13.51
CA GLU A 6 10.84 35.78 -13.03
C GLU A 6 10.05 35.24 -11.82
N ILE A 7 9.70 33.96 -11.87
CA ILE A 7 9.07 33.26 -10.74
C ILE A 7 10.05 32.20 -10.26
N VAL A 8 10.50 32.32 -9.00
CA VAL A 8 11.34 31.31 -8.34
C VAL A 8 10.50 30.63 -7.28
N ASP A 9 10.27 29.33 -7.44
CA ASP A 9 9.45 28.53 -6.53
C ASP A 9 10.10 27.16 -6.30
N TYR A 10 10.40 26.84 -5.06
CA TYR A 10 10.96 25.56 -4.64
C TYR A 10 10.47 25.15 -3.27
N PRO A 11 10.29 23.86 -2.99
CA PRO A 11 9.84 23.41 -1.68
C PRO A 11 10.98 23.39 -0.67
N ASN A 12 10.71 23.82 0.57
CA ASN A 12 11.63 23.67 1.70
C ASN A 12 11.69 22.22 2.25
N VAL A 13 10.65 21.42 1.98
CA VAL A 13 10.55 20.01 2.39
C VAL A 13 10.53 19.15 1.12
N ALA A 14 11.53 18.29 0.98
CA ALA A 14 11.71 17.48 -0.23
C ALA A 14 10.56 16.50 -0.46
N GLU A 15 10.10 15.80 0.58
CA GLU A 15 8.98 14.88 0.49
C GLU A 15 7.75 15.42 1.22
N ARG A 16 6.67 15.60 0.49
CA ARG A 16 5.36 16.07 0.97
C ARG A 16 4.34 14.98 0.71
N ARG A 17 4.14 14.13 1.72
CA ARG A 17 3.40 12.87 1.61
C ARG A 17 2.00 12.98 2.21
N VAL A 18 1.03 12.37 1.54
CA VAL A 18 -0.26 11.99 2.11
C VAL A 18 -0.27 10.50 2.35
N HIS A 19 -0.67 10.07 3.55
CA HIS A 19 -0.89 8.67 3.89
C HIS A 19 -2.40 8.40 3.90
N VAL A 20 -2.82 7.34 3.21
CA VAL A 20 -4.21 6.91 3.14
C VAL A 20 -4.32 5.46 3.58
N ASP A 21 -5.03 5.23 4.68
CA ASP A 21 -5.32 3.90 5.19
C ASP A 21 -6.59 3.36 4.52
N CYS A 22 -6.42 2.57 3.45
CA CYS A 22 -7.54 1.89 2.81
C CYS A 22 -7.79 0.49 3.40
N ALA A 23 -6.91 -0.01 4.27
CA ALA A 23 -7.06 -1.30 4.92
C ALA A 23 -8.17 -1.28 5.97
N ARG A 24 -8.21 -0.25 6.83
CA ARG A 24 -9.28 -0.09 7.83
C ARG A 24 -10.63 0.25 7.20
N LYS A 25 -10.61 0.96 6.07
CA LYS A 25 -11.84 1.31 5.34
C LYS A 25 -11.57 1.28 3.84
N TYR A 26 -12.37 0.53 3.08
CA TYR A 26 -12.26 0.51 1.62
C TYR A 26 -12.40 1.91 1.02
N ILE A 27 -11.48 2.22 0.12
CA ILE A 27 -11.46 3.46 -0.64
C ILE A 27 -11.34 3.11 -2.12
N SER A 28 -12.24 3.63 -2.93
CA SER A 28 -12.31 3.30 -4.35
C SER A 28 -11.19 3.94 -5.18
N LYS A 29 -10.86 3.33 -6.32
CA LYS A 29 -9.94 3.88 -7.32
C LYS A 29 -10.29 5.33 -7.68
N ASP A 30 -11.56 5.63 -7.93
CA ASP A 30 -12.00 6.97 -8.36
C ASP A 30 -11.74 8.04 -7.29
N TRP A 31 -11.78 7.66 -6.02
CA TRP A 31 -11.39 8.55 -4.94
C TRP A 31 -9.89 8.86 -4.99
N PHE A 32 -9.04 7.85 -5.17
CA PHE A 32 -7.60 8.05 -5.31
C PHE A 32 -7.23 8.93 -6.51
N ILE A 33 -7.88 8.72 -7.66
CA ILE A 33 -7.71 9.55 -8.86
C ILE A 33 -8.00 11.02 -8.57
N ARG A 34 -9.11 11.32 -7.87
CA ARG A 34 -9.42 12.69 -7.46
C ARG A 34 -8.40 13.25 -6.48
N GLN A 35 -8.00 12.46 -5.48
CA GLN A 35 -7.01 12.92 -4.49
C GLN A 35 -5.66 13.23 -5.10
N ILE A 36 -5.20 12.43 -6.06
CA ILE A 36 -3.95 12.69 -6.80
C ILE A 36 -3.99 14.07 -7.46
N ARG A 37 -5.11 14.45 -8.06
CA ARG A 37 -5.27 15.77 -8.70
C ARG A 37 -5.24 16.90 -7.67
N GLU A 38 -5.92 16.74 -6.53
CA GLU A 38 -5.88 17.71 -5.43
C GLU A 38 -4.48 17.82 -4.81
N MET A 39 -3.80 16.70 -4.62
CA MET A 39 -2.42 16.67 -4.14
C MET A 39 -1.47 17.42 -5.06
N SER A 40 -1.62 17.24 -6.38
CA SER A 40 -0.84 17.98 -7.38
C SER A 40 -1.04 19.48 -7.27
N TYR A 41 -2.28 19.93 -7.13
CA TYR A 41 -2.60 21.34 -6.93
C TYR A 41 -1.95 21.91 -5.66
N MET A 42 -1.88 21.11 -4.59
CA MET A 42 -1.22 21.48 -3.33
C MET A 42 0.30 21.23 -3.34
N LYS A 43 0.89 20.87 -4.49
CA LYS A 43 2.32 20.55 -4.65
C LYS A 43 2.82 19.41 -3.76
N MET A 44 1.95 18.48 -3.40
CA MET A 44 2.33 17.21 -2.78
C MET A 44 2.99 16.30 -3.81
N ASN A 45 3.96 15.48 -3.39
CA ASN A 45 4.72 14.64 -4.32
C ASN A 45 4.82 13.17 -3.94
N ALA A 46 4.17 12.75 -2.86
CA ALA A 46 4.12 11.33 -2.48
C ALA A 46 2.74 10.95 -1.92
N LEU A 47 2.24 9.79 -2.33
CA LEU A 47 1.02 9.16 -1.83
C LEU A 47 1.38 7.77 -1.27
N GLN A 48 1.22 7.60 0.02
CA GLN A 48 1.36 6.28 0.66
C GLN A 48 -0.02 5.64 0.79
N ILE A 49 -0.19 4.47 0.18
CA ILE A 49 -1.43 3.69 0.28
C ILE A 49 -1.18 2.50 1.19
N HIS A 50 -1.91 2.45 2.30
CA HIS A 50 -1.81 1.39 3.29
C HIS A 50 -2.85 0.31 2.99
N PHE A 51 -2.39 -0.83 2.46
CA PHE A 51 -3.25 -1.88 1.91
C PHE A 51 -3.62 -2.97 2.91
N SER A 52 -2.82 -3.17 3.96
CA SER A 52 -3.07 -4.23 4.94
C SER A 52 -2.98 -3.73 6.37
N GLU A 53 -3.92 -4.20 7.20
CA GLU A 53 -4.06 -3.88 8.60
C GLU A 53 -4.96 -4.94 9.29
N ASN A 54 -5.21 -4.84 10.60
CA ASN A 54 -6.08 -5.76 11.34
C ASN A 54 -7.48 -5.94 10.71
N MET A 55 -8.03 -4.88 10.12
CA MET A 55 -9.39 -4.84 9.61
C MET A 55 -9.53 -5.21 8.14
N GLY A 56 -8.42 -5.37 7.42
CA GLY A 56 -8.51 -5.72 6.02
C GLY A 56 -7.17 -5.87 5.31
N PHE A 57 -7.24 -6.60 4.21
CA PHE A 57 -6.22 -6.70 3.17
C PHE A 57 -6.90 -6.31 1.87
N ARG A 58 -6.64 -5.10 1.35
CA ARG A 58 -7.49 -4.46 0.34
C ARG A 58 -6.80 -4.19 -0.98
N ILE A 59 -5.94 -5.12 -1.37
CA ILE A 59 -5.39 -5.21 -2.71
C ILE A 59 -5.53 -6.66 -3.18
N GLU A 60 -5.79 -6.85 -4.48
CA GLU A 60 -5.81 -8.17 -5.10
C GLU A 60 -4.53 -8.95 -4.82
N CYS A 61 -4.66 -10.19 -4.36
CA CYS A 61 -3.56 -11.08 -4.04
C CYS A 61 -3.75 -12.40 -4.78
N GLU A 62 -2.82 -12.75 -5.66
CA GLU A 62 -2.82 -14.01 -6.40
C GLU A 62 -2.11 -15.11 -5.60
N THR A 63 -1.09 -14.73 -4.82
CA THR A 63 -0.34 -15.66 -3.95
C THR A 63 -1.26 -16.29 -2.91
N ASP A 64 -2.14 -15.49 -2.32
CA ASP A 64 -3.12 -15.97 -1.34
C ASP A 64 -4.44 -15.17 -1.39
N PRO A 65 -5.38 -15.57 -2.22
CA PRO A 65 -6.68 -14.92 -2.30
C PRO A 65 -7.52 -14.98 -1.00
N SER A 66 -7.20 -15.91 -0.09
CA SER A 66 -8.00 -16.14 1.14
C SER A 66 -7.88 -15.01 2.17
N ILE A 67 -6.80 -14.21 2.11
CA ILE A 67 -6.60 -13.08 3.01
C ILE A 67 -7.28 -11.79 2.53
N VAL A 68 -7.71 -11.75 1.26
CA VAL A 68 -8.28 -10.54 0.65
C VAL A 68 -9.67 -10.26 1.22
N SER A 69 -9.93 -9.01 1.56
CA SER A 69 -11.23 -8.55 2.06
C SER A 69 -12.28 -8.53 0.94
N ASP A 70 -13.59 -8.54 1.28
CA ASP A 70 -14.69 -8.50 0.30
C ASP A 70 -14.63 -7.30 -0.65
N GLN A 71 -14.15 -6.15 -0.16
CA GLN A 71 -13.89 -4.97 -0.96
C GLN A 71 -12.40 -4.70 -1.01
N TYR A 72 -11.84 -4.67 -2.19
CA TYR A 72 -10.41 -4.46 -2.43
C TYR A 72 -10.19 -3.74 -3.76
N LEU A 73 -8.98 -3.25 -3.97
CA LEU A 73 -8.53 -2.71 -5.26
C LEU A 73 -7.91 -3.84 -6.09
N THR A 74 -8.37 -4.01 -7.31
CA THR A 74 -7.73 -4.93 -8.25
C THR A 74 -6.36 -4.41 -8.66
N LYS A 75 -5.46 -5.29 -9.07
CA LYS A 75 -4.15 -4.88 -9.62
C LYS A 75 -4.30 -3.93 -10.81
N THR A 76 -5.36 -4.11 -11.62
CA THR A 76 -5.68 -3.20 -12.73
C THR A 76 -6.03 -1.80 -12.21
N GLU A 77 -6.88 -1.69 -11.20
CA GLU A 77 -7.24 -0.41 -10.59
C GLU A 77 -6.03 0.28 -9.95
N VAL A 78 -5.16 -0.50 -9.30
CA VAL A 78 -3.90 0.03 -8.75
C VAL A 78 -3.01 0.57 -9.86
N ARG A 79 -2.85 -0.14 -10.99
CA ARG A 79 -2.08 0.36 -12.16
C ARG A 79 -2.66 1.67 -12.71
N GLU A 80 -3.98 1.83 -12.74
CA GLU A 80 -4.63 3.07 -13.16
C GLU A 80 -4.31 4.23 -12.17
N ILE A 81 -4.34 3.97 -10.86
CA ILE A 81 -3.93 4.94 -9.83
C ILE A 81 -2.47 5.36 -10.05
N LEU A 82 -1.58 4.40 -10.26
CA LEU A 82 -0.16 4.63 -10.51
C LEU A 82 0.06 5.45 -11.79
N ALA A 83 -0.64 5.12 -12.87
CA ALA A 83 -0.55 5.85 -14.12
C ALA A 83 -1.03 7.30 -13.99
N GLU A 84 -2.08 7.54 -13.22
CA GLU A 84 -2.53 8.91 -12.94
C GLU A 84 -1.52 9.66 -12.07
N ALA A 85 -0.99 9.05 -11.01
CA ALA A 85 0.02 9.66 -10.15
C ALA A 85 1.29 10.06 -10.94
N LYS A 86 1.73 9.21 -11.86
CA LYS A 86 2.88 9.49 -12.75
C LYS A 86 2.67 10.76 -13.58
N LYS A 87 1.46 11.02 -14.10
CA LYS A 87 1.15 12.24 -14.87
C LYS A 87 1.40 13.52 -14.07
N TYR A 88 1.26 13.44 -12.75
CA TYR A 88 1.40 14.58 -11.85
C TYR A 88 2.70 14.59 -11.05
N GLY A 89 3.64 13.69 -11.36
CA GLY A 89 4.92 13.58 -10.65
C GLY A 89 4.75 13.18 -9.18
N ILE A 90 3.73 12.39 -8.83
CA ILE A 90 3.46 11.91 -7.49
C ILE A 90 3.93 10.45 -7.38
N ASN A 91 4.86 10.20 -6.47
CA ASN A 91 5.32 8.85 -6.15
C ASN A 91 4.27 8.12 -5.32
N VAL A 92 3.92 6.89 -5.70
CA VAL A 92 3.04 6.04 -4.90
C VAL A 92 3.88 5.03 -4.13
N ILE A 93 3.64 4.96 -2.82
CA ILE A 93 4.36 4.09 -1.89
C ILE A 93 3.36 3.08 -1.33
N PRO A 94 3.44 1.80 -1.71
CA PRO A 94 2.62 0.76 -1.09
C PRO A 94 3.09 0.52 0.35
N SER A 95 2.16 0.24 1.24
CA SER A 95 2.43 -0.03 2.64
C SER A 95 1.62 -1.23 3.12
N PHE A 96 2.32 -2.18 3.75
CA PHE A 96 1.76 -3.40 4.34
C PHE A 96 2.33 -3.56 5.73
N ASP A 97 1.50 -3.97 6.68
CA ASP A 97 1.93 -4.20 8.06
C ASP A 97 2.47 -5.61 8.27
N SER A 98 3.59 -5.67 8.97
CA SER A 98 4.15 -6.86 9.63
C SER A 98 5.27 -6.43 10.61
N PRO A 99 5.57 -7.21 11.65
CA PRO A 99 4.90 -8.44 12.11
C PRO A 99 3.62 -8.18 12.91
N GLY A 100 3.28 -6.93 13.23
CA GLY A 100 2.05 -6.54 13.90
C GLY A 100 0.94 -6.20 12.91
N HIS A 101 -0.28 -6.01 13.42
CA HIS A 101 -1.44 -5.62 12.63
C HIS A 101 -1.79 -6.58 11.48
N VAL A 102 -1.59 -7.88 11.69
CA VAL A 102 -1.78 -8.95 10.69
C VAL A 102 -3.01 -9.81 10.93
N ASP A 103 -4.01 -9.32 11.68
CA ASP A 103 -5.21 -10.09 12.05
C ASP A 103 -5.92 -10.67 10.84
N GLN A 104 -6.00 -9.92 9.74
CA GLN A 104 -6.64 -10.38 8.51
C GLN A 104 -5.90 -11.59 7.91
N ILE A 105 -4.56 -11.59 7.96
CA ILE A 105 -3.73 -12.72 7.53
C ILE A 105 -3.91 -13.89 8.50
N LEU A 106 -3.78 -13.65 9.80
CA LEU A 106 -3.86 -14.69 10.82
C LEU A 106 -5.26 -15.29 11.00
N LYS A 107 -6.28 -14.65 10.45
CA LYS A 107 -7.63 -15.21 10.35
C LYS A 107 -7.68 -16.39 9.38
N ALA A 108 -6.93 -16.30 8.28
CA ALA A 108 -6.79 -17.37 7.30
C ALA A 108 -5.70 -18.38 7.71
N HIS A 109 -4.61 -17.90 8.33
CA HIS A 109 -3.41 -18.64 8.67
C HIS A 109 -3.05 -18.50 10.17
N PRO A 110 -3.88 -19.03 11.08
CA PRO A 110 -3.61 -18.92 12.52
C PRO A 110 -2.30 -19.57 12.95
N GLU A 111 -1.79 -20.55 12.19
CA GLU A 111 -0.53 -21.26 12.43
C GLU A 111 0.70 -20.36 12.34
N TYR A 112 0.60 -19.20 11.69
CA TYR A 112 1.68 -18.20 11.60
C TYR A 112 1.67 -17.19 12.75
N GLY A 113 0.66 -17.25 13.61
CA GLY A 113 0.53 -16.35 14.75
C GLY A 113 1.44 -16.74 15.91
N GLN A 114 1.90 -15.74 16.66
CA GLN A 114 2.64 -15.95 17.91
C GLN A 114 1.85 -16.83 18.87
N VAL A 115 2.55 -17.69 19.62
CA VAL A 115 1.97 -18.55 20.64
C VAL A 115 2.46 -18.10 22.00
N ASN A 116 1.55 -17.91 22.95
CA ASN A 116 1.91 -17.59 24.32
C ASN A 116 2.38 -18.85 25.08
N THR A 117 2.88 -18.66 26.30
CA THR A 117 3.35 -19.78 27.17
C THR A 117 2.28 -20.80 27.53
N SER A 118 1.01 -20.47 27.34
CA SER A 118 -0.14 -21.36 27.55
C SER A 118 -0.59 -22.09 26.27
N GLY A 119 0.11 -21.90 25.14
CA GLY A 119 -0.19 -22.54 23.86
C GLY A 119 -1.31 -21.84 23.05
N ASN A 120 -1.74 -20.63 23.44
CA ASN A 120 -2.76 -19.90 22.70
C ASN A 120 -2.13 -18.99 21.65
N HIS A 121 -2.68 -18.99 20.43
CA HIS A 121 -2.25 -18.11 19.35
C HIS A 121 -2.66 -16.66 19.58
N TYR A 122 -1.75 -15.75 19.33
CA TYR A 122 -2.02 -14.31 19.22
C TYR A 122 -2.64 -14.01 17.87
N LYS A 123 -3.68 -13.16 17.86
CA LYS A 123 -4.43 -12.85 16.64
C LYS A 123 -3.85 -11.69 15.82
N SER A 124 -2.93 -10.91 16.38
CA SER A 124 -2.44 -9.68 15.78
C SER A 124 -0.93 -9.66 15.53
N GLY A 125 -0.22 -10.71 15.90
CA GLY A 125 1.23 -10.76 15.79
C GLY A 125 1.71 -12.02 15.08
N LEU A 126 2.50 -11.81 14.04
CA LEU A 126 3.18 -12.89 13.32
C LEU A 126 4.31 -13.46 14.18
N ASP A 127 4.47 -14.78 14.17
CA ASP A 127 5.63 -15.44 14.80
C ASP A 127 6.88 -15.27 13.92
N VAL A 128 7.69 -14.28 14.25
CA VAL A 128 8.94 -14.00 13.54
C VAL A 128 10.04 -15.05 13.80
N THR A 129 9.81 -16.01 14.69
CA THR A 129 10.70 -17.14 14.91
C THR A 129 10.33 -18.36 14.06
N ASN A 130 9.13 -18.35 13.46
CA ASN A 130 8.67 -19.37 12.53
C ASN A 130 9.19 -19.08 11.11
N PRO A 131 10.08 -19.91 10.55
CA PRO A 131 10.62 -19.67 9.20
C PRO A 131 9.57 -19.77 8.10
N GLU A 132 8.49 -20.54 8.29
CA GLU A 132 7.38 -20.65 7.33
C GLU A 132 6.57 -19.37 7.30
N ALA A 133 6.29 -18.76 8.45
CA ALA A 133 5.61 -17.47 8.54
C ALA A 133 6.42 -16.36 7.85
N ILE A 134 7.75 -16.34 8.03
CA ILE A 134 8.64 -15.39 7.37
C ILE A 134 8.65 -15.61 5.85
N ALA A 135 8.75 -16.86 5.40
CA ALA A 135 8.73 -17.18 3.97
C ALA A 135 7.38 -16.78 3.33
N TYR A 136 6.28 -17.01 4.03
CA TYR A 136 4.95 -16.61 3.59
C TYR A 136 4.83 -15.09 3.43
N ILE A 137 5.20 -14.30 4.44
CA ILE A 137 5.15 -12.82 4.33
C ILE A 137 6.03 -12.31 3.19
N ARG A 138 7.21 -12.90 2.99
CA ARG A 138 8.09 -12.53 1.87
C ARG A 138 7.42 -12.79 0.53
N SER A 139 6.76 -13.95 0.35
CA SER A 139 6.05 -14.26 -0.89
C SER A 139 4.92 -13.28 -1.20
N LEU A 140 4.23 -12.79 -0.17
CA LEU A 140 3.23 -11.72 -0.35
C LEU A 140 3.88 -10.41 -0.82
N TYR A 141 5.01 -10.02 -0.23
CA TYR A 141 5.68 -8.77 -0.63
C TYR A 141 6.28 -8.87 -2.03
N ASP A 142 6.85 -10.03 -2.37
CA ASP A 142 7.43 -10.27 -3.71
C ASP A 142 6.38 -10.07 -4.81
N GLU A 143 5.12 -10.45 -4.56
CA GLU A 143 4.02 -10.23 -5.50
C GLU A 143 3.81 -8.76 -5.86
N TYR A 144 4.07 -7.85 -4.90
CA TYR A 144 3.82 -6.40 -5.11
C TYR A 144 5.06 -5.63 -5.54
N MET A 145 6.25 -6.22 -5.45
CA MET A 145 7.49 -5.59 -5.95
C MET A 145 7.42 -5.35 -7.45
N ASP A 146 6.85 -6.27 -8.23
CA ASP A 146 6.68 -6.14 -9.68
C ASP A 146 5.73 -5.01 -10.07
N ILE A 147 4.75 -4.68 -9.23
CA ILE A 147 3.84 -3.54 -9.48
C ILE A 147 4.60 -2.22 -9.43
N ALA A 148 5.55 -2.08 -8.51
CA ALA A 148 6.44 -0.92 -8.43
C ALA A 148 7.44 -0.87 -9.60
N ASP A 149 7.95 -2.02 -10.03
CA ASP A 149 8.91 -2.12 -11.14
C ASP A 149 8.30 -1.83 -12.52
N ILE A 150 7.01 -2.10 -12.73
CA ILE A 150 6.31 -1.77 -13.96
C ILE A 150 6.30 -0.25 -14.22
N LEU A 151 6.34 0.56 -13.17
CA LEU A 151 6.42 2.02 -13.29
C LEU A 151 7.83 2.51 -13.64
N ASN A 152 8.85 1.78 -13.20
CA ASN A 152 10.25 2.16 -13.42
C ASN A 152 10.81 1.65 -14.76
N LYS A 153 10.19 0.63 -15.37
CA LYS A 153 10.66 -0.01 -16.63
C LYS A 153 10.22 0.68 -17.92
N ASN A 154 9.37 1.70 -17.86
CA ASN A 154 8.88 2.41 -19.06
C ASN A 154 9.63 3.72 -19.37
N ASP A 155 10.79 3.97 -18.78
CA ASP A 155 11.61 5.16 -19.02
C ASP A 155 12.91 4.85 -19.81
N ASN A 156 12.84 3.91 -20.81
CA ASN A 156 13.86 3.78 -21.84
C ASN A 156 13.26 3.83 -23.24
#